data_5ab73fd2e4019fa2664a858823ef54a9
#
_entry.id   5ab73fd2e4019fa2664a858823ef54a9
#
_cell.length_a   1.000
_cell.length_b   1.000
_cell.length_c   1.000
_cell.angle_alpha   90.00
_cell.angle_beta   90.00
_cell.angle_gamma   90.00
#
_symmetry.space_group_name_H-M   'P 1'
#
loop_
_entity.id
_entity.type
_entity.pdbx_description
1 polymer ?
#
loop_
_entity_poly.entity_id
_entity_poly.type
_entity_poly.pdbx_seq_one_letter_code
_entity_poly.pdbx_strand_id
1 'polypeptide(L)'
;MANPHVPAVHMNTRFLTTTKRWFGGGADLNPAIAYEEDTEAFHARFRAACAKHDPTFYPRFSKWADEYFWLPHRGVPRGIGGIFYDHLEGHFDEHFAFTRDVGEAFLDIFPQLVRKRMETPFDDLDMDRLLTFRGRYVEFNLLYDRGTLFGLKTGGNIDAILMSLPPVAKWK
;
A
#
# COMPACT_ATOMS: atom_id res chain seq x y z
N MET A 1 -3.43 -14.55 -2.06
CA MET A 1 -4.87 -14.38 -1.81
C MET A 1 -5.61 -15.48 -2.53
N ALA A 2 -6.63 -16.06 -1.91
CA ALA A 2 -7.37 -17.17 -2.49
C ALA A 2 -8.50 -16.71 -3.42
N ASN A 3 -9.05 -15.51 -3.20
CA ASN A 3 -10.11 -14.94 -4.02
C ASN A 3 -9.63 -13.69 -4.77
N PRO A 4 -9.74 -13.64 -6.12
CA PRO A 4 -9.28 -12.51 -6.96
C PRO A 4 -9.99 -11.19 -6.68
N HIS A 5 -11.21 -11.23 -6.12
CA HIS A 5 -12.00 -10.05 -5.79
C HIS A 5 -11.53 -9.36 -4.49
N VAL A 6 -10.82 -10.08 -3.62
CA VAL A 6 -10.23 -9.49 -2.42
C VAL A 6 -8.97 -8.72 -2.81
N PRO A 7 -8.91 -7.41 -2.54
CA PRO A 7 -7.74 -6.61 -2.89
C PRO A 7 -6.52 -6.99 -2.04
N ALA A 8 -5.33 -6.95 -2.63
CA ALA A 8 -4.11 -6.88 -1.86
C ALA A 8 -3.96 -5.47 -1.28
N VAL A 9 -3.33 -5.37 -0.12
CA VAL A 9 -3.06 -4.11 0.54
C VAL A 9 -1.63 -4.12 1.06
N HIS A 10 -1.02 -2.97 1.07
CA HIS A 10 0.23 -2.73 1.78
C HIS A 10 0.00 -1.62 2.80
N MET A 11 0.53 -1.79 4.00
CA MET A 11 0.55 -0.77 5.04
C MET A 11 1.87 -0.86 5.80
N ASN A 12 2.46 0.28 6.07
CA ASN A 12 3.55 0.37 7.02
C ASN A 12 3.46 1.65 7.85
N THR A 13 4.02 1.57 9.03
CA THR A 13 4.31 2.71 9.91
C THR A 13 5.74 2.56 10.37
N ARG A 14 6.48 3.67 10.43
CA ARG A 14 7.86 3.65 10.88
C ARG A 14 8.22 4.91 11.64
N PHE A 15 9.10 4.77 12.61
CA PHE A 15 9.80 5.85 13.26
C PHE A 15 11.30 5.59 13.11
N LEU A 16 12.02 6.55 12.55
CA LEU A 16 13.45 6.45 12.33
C LEU A 16 14.19 7.47 13.22
N THR A 17 15.31 7.01 13.76
CA THR A 17 16.24 7.82 14.55
C THR A 17 17.64 7.66 14.00
N THR A 18 18.17 8.77 13.48
CA THR A 18 19.58 8.90 13.03
C THR A 18 20.14 10.17 13.67
N THR A 19 20.75 11.04 12.90
CA THR A 19 21.02 12.44 13.31
C THR A 19 19.73 13.26 13.42
N LYS A 20 18.68 12.84 12.74
CA LYS A 20 17.33 13.37 12.81
C LYS A 20 16.34 12.28 13.23
N ARG A 21 15.14 12.70 13.63
CA ARG A 21 14.03 11.80 13.97
C ARG A 21 12.82 12.16 13.14
N TRP A 22 12.15 11.13 12.57
CA TRP A 22 10.95 11.38 11.78
C TRP A 22 10.03 10.17 11.74
N PHE A 23 8.76 10.44 11.48
CA PHE A 23 7.78 9.43 11.15
C PHE A 23 7.62 9.29 9.64
N GLY A 24 7.33 8.07 9.21
CA GLY A 24 6.96 7.74 7.85
C GLY A 24 5.99 6.57 7.83
N GLY A 25 5.35 6.37 6.70
CA GLY A 25 4.39 5.30 6.55
C GLY A 25 3.51 5.47 5.33
N GLY A 26 2.45 4.70 5.31
CA GLY A 26 1.44 4.76 4.27
C GLY A 26 0.57 3.53 4.23
N ALA A 27 -0.46 3.61 3.43
CA ALA A 27 -1.31 2.50 3.07
C ALA A 27 -1.76 2.66 1.63
N ASP A 28 -1.70 1.58 0.85
CA ASP A 28 -2.13 1.57 -0.54
C ASP A 28 -2.87 0.27 -0.87
N LEU A 29 -3.91 0.39 -1.69
CA LEU A 29 -4.77 -0.72 -2.08
C LEU A 29 -4.45 -1.19 -3.49
N ASN A 30 -4.36 -2.52 -3.66
CA ASN A 30 -3.90 -3.15 -4.90
C ASN A 30 -4.91 -4.22 -5.35
N PRO A 31 -6.07 -3.84 -5.88
CA PRO A 31 -7.06 -4.78 -6.40
C PRO A 31 -6.63 -5.33 -7.76
N ALA A 32 -6.74 -6.66 -7.94
CA ALA A 32 -6.64 -7.28 -9.26
C ALA A 32 -7.89 -7.03 -10.10
N ILE A 33 -9.05 -6.98 -9.43
CA ILE A 33 -10.34 -6.59 -9.97
C ILE A 33 -10.81 -5.39 -9.14
N ALA A 34 -10.82 -4.20 -9.75
CA ALA A 34 -11.16 -2.96 -9.07
C ALA A 34 -12.68 -2.77 -9.00
N TYR A 35 -13.15 -2.30 -7.84
CA TYR A 35 -14.51 -1.84 -7.59
C TYR A 35 -14.46 -0.37 -7.18
N GLU A 36 -15.26 0.46 -7.84
CA GLU A 36 -15.27 1.90 -7.59
C GLU A 36 -15.65 2.22 -6.13
N GLU A 37 -16.68 1.56 -5.62
CA GLU A 37 -17.13 1.76 -4.25
C GLU A 37 -16.11 1.33 -3.18
N ASP A 38 -15.26 0.34 -3.47
CA ASP A 38 -14.19 -0.09 -2.57
C ASP A 38 -13.02 0.90 -2.60
N THR A 39 -12.71 1.40 -3.79
CA THR A 39 -11.72 2.47 -4.01
C THR A 39 -12.13 3.73 -3.24
N GLU A 40 -13.37 4.19 -3.44
CA GLU A 40 -13.87 5.39 -2.75
C GLU A 40 -13.89 5.22 -1.24
N ALA A 41 -14.36 4.08 -0.73
CA ALA A 41 -14.38 3.80 0.71
C ALA A 41 -12.98 3.81 1.32
N PHE A 42 -11.99 3.23 0.64
CA PHE A 42 -10.61 3.23 1.08
C PHE A 42 -10.04 4.66 1.14
N HIS A 43 -10.17 5.40 0.06
CA HIS A 43 -9.70 6.79 0.00
C HIS A 43 -10.42 7.71 1.00
N ALA A 44 -11.75 7.58 1.16
CA ALA A 44 -12.53 8.35 2.12
C ALA A 44 -12.06 8.11 3.56
N ARG A 45 -11.73 6.86 3.91
CA ARG A 45 -11.27 6.53 5.25
C ARG A 45 -9.92 7.18 5.59
N PHE A 46 -8.96 7.15 4.65
CA PHE A 46 -7.66 7.80 4.86
C PHE A 46 -7.73 9.32 4.76
N ARG A 47 -8.62 9.86 3.94
CA ARG A 47 -8.91 11.31 3.91
C ARG A 47 -9.42 11.78 5.27
N ALA A 48 -10.34 11.04 5.87
CA ALA A 48 -10.86 11.35 7.19
C ALA A 48 -9.78 11.25 8.29
N ALA A 49 -8.90 10.26 8.24
CA ALA A 49 -7.79 10.14 9.18
C ALA A 49 -6.81 11.32 9.05
N CYS A 50 -6.43 11.70 7.84
CA CYS A 50 -5.58 12.87 7.59
C CYS A 50 -6.19 14.18 8.07
N ALA A 51 -7.48 14.40 7.78
CA ALA A 51 -8.19 15.65 8.08
C ALA A 51 -8.30 15.95 9.59
N LYS A 52 -8.18 14.95 10.46
CA LYS A 52 -8.12 15.16 11.93
C LYS A 52 -6.87 15.91 12.37
N HIS A 53 -5.79 15.84 11.59
CA HIS A 53 -4.49 16.40 11.93
C HIS A 53 -4.14 17.62 11.08
N ASP A 54 -4.24 17.49 9.75
CA ASP A 54 -3.99 18.58 8.82
C ASP A 54 -4.78 18.33 7.51
N PRO A 55 -5.62 19.28 7.07
CA PRO A 55 -6.40 19.13 5.83
C PRO A 55 -5.53 19.02 4.58
N THR A 56 -4.27 19.44 4.63
CA THR A 56 -3.32 19.33 3.51
C THR A 56 -2.65 17.96 3.43
N PHE A 57 -2.73 17.13 4.47
CA PHE A 57 -2.05 15.83 4.51
C PHE A 57 -2.57 14.89 3.42
N TYR A 58 -3.89 14.73 3.30
CA TYR A 58 -4.44 13.80 2.33
C TYR A 58 -4.07 14.16 0.88
N PRO A 59 -4.32 15.36 0.35
CA PRO A 59 -3.95 15.68 -1.03
C PRO A 59 -2.45 15.55 -1.29
N ARG A 60 -1.61 15.91 -0.31
CA ARG A 60 -0.15 15.78 -0.42
C ARG A 60 0.32 14.33 -0.43
N PHE A 61 -0.20 13.52 0.50
CA PHE A 61 0.25 12.14 0.67
C PHE A 61 -0.38 11.19 -0.35
N SER A 62 -1.59 11.48 -0.84
CA SER A 62 -2.20 10.72 -1.93
C SER A 62 -1.45 10.95 -3.24
N LYS A 63 -1.15 12.20 -3.57
CA LYS A 63 -0.31 12.50 -4.74
C LYS A 63 1.06 11.80 -4.65
N TRP A 64 1.68 11.82 -3.48
CA TRP A 64 2.96 11.15 -3.29
C TRP A 64 2.85 9.63 -3.44
N ALA A 65 1.76 9.01 -2.97
CA ALA A 65 1.50 7.60 -3.18
C ALA A 65 1.38 7.26 -4.68
N ASP A 66 0.65 8.06 -5.45
CA ASP A 66 0.48 7.86 -6.90
C ASP A 66 1.83 7.96 -7.64
N GLU A 67 2.67 8.92 -7.28
CA GLU A 67 4.01 9.07 -7.84
C GLU A 67 4.95 7.93 -7.44
N TYR A 68 4.92 7.51 -6.18
CA TYR A 68 5.80 6.47 -5.64
C TYR A 68 5.48 5.08 -6.21
N PHE A 69 4.19 4.73 -6.32
CA PHE A 69 3.73 3.42 -6.77
C PHE A 69 3.50 3.32 -8.29
N TRP A 70 4.07 4.24 -9.05
CA TRP A 70 4.06 4.19 -10.51
C TRP A 70 5.07 3.18 -11.04
N LEU A 71 4.70 2.40 -12.07
CA LEU A 71 5.59 1.51 -12.81
C LEU A 71 5.99 2.16 -14.14
N PRO A 72 7.16 2.82 -14.22
CA PRO A 72 7.54 3.58 -15.41
C PRO A 72 7.64 2.75 -16.69
N HIS A 73 8.18 1.53 -16.59
CA HIS A 73 8.35 0.61 -17.72
C HIS A 73 7.05 0.03 -18.26
N ARG A 74 5.96 0.14 -17.49
CA ARG A 74 4.61 -0.27 -17.89
C ARG A 74 3.70 0.89 -18.21
N GLY A 75 4.01 2.11 -17.74
CA GLY A 75 3.16 3.28 -17.86
C GLY A 75 1.84 3.17 -17.08
N VAL A 76 1.82 2.44 -15.95
CA VAL A 76 0.63 2.20 -15.13
C VAL A 76 0.94 2.30 -13.64
N PRO A 77 -0.04 2.62 -12.78
CA PRO A 77 0.13 2.53 -11.34
C PRO A 77 0.16 1.06 -10.86
N ARG A 78 0.77 0.82 -9.71
CA ARG A 78 0.77 -0.48 -9.06
C ARG A 78 -0.62 -0.91 -8.57
N GLY A 79 -1.41 0.03 -8.07
CA GLY A 79 -2.75 -0.17 -7.54
C GLY A 79 -3.60 1.08 -7.71
N ILE A 80 -4.57 1.28 -6.82
CA ILE A 80 -5.46 2.45 -6.87
C ILE A 80 -4.96 3.61 -5.97
N GLY A 81 -3.71 3.53 -5.49
CA GLY A 81 -3.15 4.53 -4.58
C GLY A 81 -3.58 4.36 -3.13
N GLY A 82 -3.56 5.46 -2.42
CA GLY A 82 -3.82 5.57 -1.00
C GLY A 82 -3.11 6.78 -0.42
N ILE A 83 -2.26 6.60 0.59
CA ILE A 83 -1.39 7.64 1.14
C ILE A 83 0.04 7.12 1.31
N PHE A 84 1.02 7.99 1.08
CA PHE A 84 2.42 7.75 1.42
C PHE A 84 3.01 9.02 2.04
N TYR A 85 3.66 8.89 3.20
CA TYR A 85 4.32 9.99 3.88
C TYR A 85 5.67 9.57 4.43
N ASP A 86 6.59 10.52 4.47
CA ASP A 86 7.92 10.34 5.03
C ASP A 86 8.46 11.68 5.55
N HIS A 87 9.54 11.63 6.32
CA HIS A 87 10.21 12.82 6.84
C HIS A 87 9.26 13.78 7.59
N LEU A 88 8.29 13.25 8.37
CA LEU A 88 7.54 14.06 9.31
C LEU A 88 8.44 14.34 10.52
N GLU A 89 9.24 15.39 10.42
CA GLU A 89 10.19 15.85 11.45
C GLU A 89 9.52 16.82 12.44
N GLY A 90 10.07 16.95 13.64
CA GLY A 90 9.50 17.79 14.69
C GLY A 90 8.18 17.24 15.23
N HIS A 91 7.45 18.03 16.04
CA HIS A 91 6.08 17.75 16.50
C HIS A 91 5.78 16.27 16.80
N PHE A 92 6.65 15.63 17.63
CA PHE A 92 6.66 14.18 17.84
C PHE A 92 5.29 13.62 18.20
N ASP A 93 4.60 14.21 19.19
CA ASP A 93 3.33 13.69 19.68
C ASP A 93 2.21 13.81 18.63
N GLU A 94 2.20 14.89 17.85
CA GLU A 94 1.23 15.08 16.76
C GLU A 94 1.46 14.08 15.63
N HIS A 95 2.72 13.88 15.20
CA HIS A 95 3.05 12.93 14.15
C HIS A 95 2.88 11.47 14.60
N PHE A 96 3.11 11.18 15.89
CA PHE A 96 2.80 9.88 16.47
C PHE A 96 1.28 9.63 16.46
N ALA A 97 0.49 10.60 16.91
CA ALA A 97 -0.96 10.50 16.87
C ALA A 97 -1.50 10.31 15.44
N PHE A 98 -0.98 11.05 14.47
CA PHE A 98 -1.31 10.87 13.05
C PHE A 98 -0.96 9.45 12.57
N THR A 99 0.27 8.98 12.84
CA THR A 99 0.72 7.64 12.41
C THR A 99 -0.14 6.52 13.03
N ARG A 100 -0.56 6.69 14.30
CA ARG A 100 -1.51 5.77 14.95
C ARG A 100 -2.88 5.79 14.27
N ASP A 101 -3.42 6.98 13.97
CA ASP A 101 -4.71 7.11 13.29
C ASP A 101 -4.70 6.51 11.88
N VAL A 102 -3.57 6.53 11.18
CA VAL A 102 -3.36 5.80 9.91
C VAL A 102 -3.49 4.29 10.13
N GLY A 103 -2.87 3.75 11.18
CA GLY A 103 -3.00 2.34 11.55
C GLY A 103 -4.44 1.95 11.90
N GLU A 104 -5.13 2.77 12.68
CA GLU A 104 -6.54 2.56 13.05
C GLU A 104 -7.47 2.63 11.82
N ALA A 105 -7.20 3.56 10.89
CA ALA A 105 -7.94 3.65 9.64
C ALA A 105 -7.81 2.38 8.80
N PHE A 106 -6.61 1.81 8.76
CA PHE A 106 -6.35 0.55 8.08
C PHE A 106 -7.10 -0.62 8.73
N LEU A 107 -7.03 -0.75 10.06
CA LEU A 107 -7.72 -1.80 10.82
C LEU A 107 -9.24 -1.73 10.68
N ASP A 108 -9.78 -0.56 10.44
CA ASP A 108 -11.21 -0.37 10.19
C ASP A 108 -11.59 -0.76 8.76
N ILE A 109 -10.96 -0.17 7.74
CA ILE A 109 -11.41 -0.31 6.35
C ILE A 109 -11.07 -1.66 5.71
N PHE A 110 -9.84 -2.18 5.92
CA PHE A 110 -9.42 -3.37 5.19
C PHE A 110 -10.24 -4.63 5.52
N PRO A 111 -10.56 -4.94 6.79
CA PRO A 111 -11.44 -6.06 7.10
C PRO A 111 -12.86 -5.93 6.51
N GLN A 112 -13.37 -4.73 6.35
CA GLN A 112 -14.66 -4.48 5.70
C GLN A 112 -14.60 -4.87 4.22
N LEU A 113 -13.55 -4.43 3.50
CA LEU A 113 -13.34 -4.78 2.10
C LEU A 113 -13.17 -6.29 1.91
N VAL A 114 -12.41 -6.95 2.80
CA VAL A 114 -12.23 -8.41 2.77
C VAL A 114 -13.58 -9.11 2.92
N ARG A 115 -14.35 -8.80 3.98
CA ARG A 115 -15.66 -9.42 4.22
C ARG A 115 -16.65 -9.22 3.08
N LYS A 116 -16.60 -8.05 2.44
CA LYS A 116 -17.45 -7.71 1.30
C LYS A 116 -17.16 -8.57 0.07
N ARG A 117 -15.90 -9.01 -0.11
CA ARG A 117 -15.42 -9.64 -1.36
C ARG A 117 -15.04 -11.12 -1.22
N MET A 118 -14.80 -11.63 -0.01
CA MET A 118 -14.24 -12.96 0.20
C MET A 118 -15.11 -14.12 -0.28
N GLU A 119 -16.43 -13.90 -0.36
CA GLU A 119 -17.40 -14.89 -0.84
C GLU A 119 -17.87 -14.63 -2.29
N THR A 120 -17.29 -13.65 -2.98
CA THR A 120 -17.63 -13.36 -4.38
C THR A 120 -17.20 -14.54 -5.26
N PRO A 121 -18.12 -15.14 -6.05
CA PRO A 121 -17.75 -16.21 -6.99
C PRO A 121 -16.74 -15.69 -8.02
N PHE A 122 -15.82 -16.54 -8.43
CA PHE A 122 -14.80 -16.21 -9.44
C PHE A 122 -14.52 -17.42 -10.35
N ASP A 123 -13.96 -17.14 -11.51
CA ASP A 123 -13.59 -18.11 -12.51
C ASP A 123 -12.07 -18.13 -12.83
N ASP A 124 -11.67 -18.95 -13.80
CA ASP A 124 -10.28 -19.04 -14.23
C ASP A 124 -9.76 -17.73 -14.85
N LEU A 125 -10.63 -16.93 -15.46
CA LEU A 125 -10.25 -15.63 -16.03
C LEU A 125 -9.93 -14.62 -14.91
N ASP A 126 -10.70 -14.63 -13.84
CA ASP A 126 -10.46 -13.77 -12.68
C ASP A 126 -9.15 -14.18 -11.97
N MET A 127 -8.87 -15.49 -11.90
CA MET A 127 -7.61 -15.99 -11.39
C MET A 127 -6.43 -15.57 -12.29
N ASP A 128 -6.58 -15.64 -13.61
CA ASP A 128 -5.56 -15.17 -14.56
C ASP A 128 -5.26 -13.66 -14.39
N ARG A 129 -6.29 -12.85 -14.17
CA ARG A 129 -6.17 -11.43 -13.85
C ARG A 129 -5.37 -11.21 -12.56
N LEU A 130 -5.71 -11.96 -11.50
CA LEU A 130 -4.98 -11.90 -10.23
C LEU A 130 -3.50 -12.22 -10.43
N LEU A 131 -3.17 -13.33 -11.06
CA LEU A 131 -1.78 -13.76 -11.26
C LEU A 131 -0.98 -12.76 -12.11
N THR A 132 -1.59 -12.23 -13.18
CA THR A 132 -0.99 -11.18 -14.03
C THR A 132 -0.76 -9.89 -13.25
N PHE A 133 -1.73 -9.48 -12.44
CA PHE A 133 -1.60 -8.30 -11.58
C PHE A 133 -0.50 -8.49 -10.52
N ARG A 134 -0.39 -9.69 -9.95
CA ARG A 134 0.69 -10.01 -9.00
C ARG A 134 2.07 -10.01 -9.63
N GLY A 135 2.18 -10.28 -10.94
CA GLY A 135 3.42 -10.07 -11.69
C GLY A 135 3.91 -8.62 -11.65
N ARG A 136 3.01 -7.66 -11.87
CA ARG A 136 3.32 -6.22 -11.77
C ARG A 136 3.74 -5.82 -10.34
N TYR A 137 3.11 -6.42 -9.34
CA TYR A 137 3.48 -6.20 -7.94
C TYR A 137 4.91 -6.68 -7.67
N VAL A 138 5.32 -7.84 -8.20
CA VAL A 138 6.69 -8.35 -8.11
C VAL A 138 7.66 -7.39 -8.81
N GLU A 139 7.33 -6.92 -10.02
CA GLU A 139 8.15 -5.95 -10.76
C GLU A 139 8.39 -4.68 -9.93
N PHE A 140 7.35 -4.11 -9.34
CA PHE A 140 7.51 -2.92 -8.51
C PHE A 140 8.46 -3.16 -7.35
N ASN A 141 8.24 -4.24 -6.57
CA ASN A 141 9.04 -4.51 -5.39
C ASN A 141 10.51 -4.78 -5.72
N LEU A 142 10.80 -5.48 -6.80
CA LEU A 142 12.18 -5.80 -7.17
C LEU A 142 12.91 -4.69 -7.91
N LEU A 143 12.19 -3.80 -8.64
CA LEU A 143 12.81 -2.77 -9.47
C LEU A 143 12.80 -1.38 -8.83
N TYR A 144 11.78 -1.06 -8.04
CA TYR A 144 11.53 0.34 -7.62
C TYR A 144 11.35 0.53 -6.13
N ASP A 145 10.95 -0.52 -5.37
CA ASP A 145 10.72 -0.34 -3.95
C ASP A 145 12.02 -0.08 -3.18
N ARG A 146 12.13 1.11 -2.61
CA ARG A 146 13.35 1.56 -1.91
C ARG A 146 13.69 0.67 -0.72
N GLY A 147 12.67 0.19 0.00
CA GLY A 147 12.85 -0.68 1.16
C GLY A 147 13.41 -2.04 0.77
N THR A 148 12.84 -2.66 -0.26
CA THR A 148 13.32 -3.93 -0.82
C THR A 148 14.76 -3.79 -1.34
N LEU A 149 15.01 -2.77 -2.16
CA LEU A 149 16.35 -2.52 -2.72
C LEU A 149 17.41 -2.25 -1.63
N PHE A 150 17.05 -1.49 -0.60
CA PHE A 150 17.94 -1.24 0.53
C PHE A 150 18.24 -2.53 1.29
N GLY A 151 17.21 -3.29 1.65
CA GLY A 151 17.38 -4.55 2.39
C GLY A 151 18.27 -5.55 1.65
N LEU A 152 18.05 -5.73 0.33
CA LEU A 152 18.88 -6.63 -0.49
C LEU A 152 20.33 -6.15 -0.60
N LYS A 153 20.56 -4.83 -0.77
CA LYS A 153 21.91 -4.25 -0.88
C LYS A 153 22.70 -4.28 0.43
N THR A 154 22.01 -4.26 1.57
CA THR A 154 22.66 -4.27 2.89
C THR A 154 22.81 -5.66 3.49
N GLY A 155 22.46 -6.71 2.74
CA GLY A 155 22.60 -8.10 3.20
C GLY A 155 21.59 -8.50 4.28
N GLY A 156 20.41 -7.88 4.28
CA GLY A 156 19.32 -8.24 5.19
C GLY A 156 18.78 -9.66 4.95
N ASN A 157 17.93 -10.13 5.85
CA ASN A 157 17.30 -11.45 5.72
C ASN A 157 16.39 -11.48 4.48
N ILE A 158 16.76 -12.26 3.47
CA ILE A 158 16.07 -12.35 2.17
C ILE A 158 14.62 -12.81 2.33
N ASP A 159 14.37 -13.81 3.18
CA ASP A 159 13.02 -14.34 3.38
C ASP A 159 12.08 -13.27 4.01
N ALA A 160 12.60 -12.46 4.91
CA ALA A 160 11.86 -11.35 5.50
C ALA A 160 11.66 -10.19 4.50
N ILE A 161 12.66 -9.87 3.68
CA ILE A 161 12.57 -8.80 2.67
C ILE A 161 11.56 -9.16 1.58
N LEU A 162 11.58 -10.40 1.10
CA LEU A 162 10.75 -10.87 -0.01
C LEU A 162 9.42 -11.51 0.44
N MET A 163 9.08 -11.47 1.73
CA MET A 163 7.89 -12.10 2.29
C MET A 163 6.56 -11.61 1.66
N SER A 164 6.56 -10.42 1.08
CA SER A 164 5.37 -9.84 0.43
C SER A 164 5.15 -10.33 -1.00
N LEU A 165 6.14 -10.99 -1.60
CA LEU A 165 6.01 -11.53 -2.94
C LEU A 165 5.06 -12.73 -2.96
N PRO A 166 4.22 -12.85 -4.00
CA PRO A 166 3.30 -13.99 -4.13
C PRO A 166 4.07 -15.25 -4.47
N PRO A 167 3.61 -16.45 -4.02
CA PRO A 167 4.23 -17.71 -4.36
C PRO A 167 4.10 -18.04 -5.86
N VAL A 168 3.11 -17.47 -6.54
CA VAL A 168 2.87 -17.62 -7.98
C VAL A 168 2.50 -16.25 -8.55
N ALA A 169 3.06 -15.94 -9.71
CA ALA A 169 2.74 -14.77 -10.52
C ALA A 169 2.84 -15.12 -12.00
N LYS A 170 2.20 -14.33 -12.86
CA LYS A 170 2.18 -14.55 -14.31
C LYS A 170 2.54 -13.26 -15.03
N TRP A 171 3.24 -13.41 -16.16
CA TRP A 171 3.58 -12.32 -17.08
C TRP A 171 2.96 -12.57 -18.45
N LYS A 172 2.54 -11.50 -19.11
CA LYS A 172 2.09 -11.47 -20.51
C LYS A 172 2.99 -10.56 -21.31
#